data_ed649dab61086d5d43b34dead34a9840
#
_entry.id   ed649dab61086d5d43b34dead34a9840
#
_cell.length_a   1.000
_cell.length_b   1.000
_cell.length_c   1.000
_cell.angle_alpha   90.00
_cell.angle_beta   90.00
_cell.angle_gamma   90.00
#
_symmetry.space_group_name_H-M   'P 1'
#
loop_
_entity.id
_entity.type
_entity.pdbx_description
1 polymer ?
#
loop_
_entity_poly.entity_id
_entity_poly.type
_entity_poly.pdbx_seq_one_letter_code
_entity_poly.pdbx_strand_id
1 'polypeptide(L)'
;MCIRDSSKADWLPKVFLKGSFGYAARDLKDLTKSKSMTYEIAPSLNWTIFNGGQLVNATRLAKAQLDEAINQFNQTVLTAVQETDNAMNSYRNSIKQIVALREVRNQGIETLKLSLELYKQGLSPFQNVLDAQRSLLSYENQLVQAQGSSLLQLIALYKALGGGWRE
;
A
#
# COMPACT_ATOMS: atom_id res chain seq x y z
N MET A 1 7.03 17.66 -11.62
CA MET A 1 7.52 18.89 -12.28
C MET A 1 6.87 19.13 -13.65
N CYS A 2 6.69 18.12 -14.50
CA CYS A 2 6.13 18.28 -15.85
C CYS A 2 4.74 18.92 -15.94
N ILE A 3 3.80 18.58 -15.06
CA ILE A 3 2.40 19.11 -15.13
C ILE A 3 2.37 20.62 -14.94
N ARG A 4 3.06 21.15 -13.93
CA ARG A 4 3.15 22.59 -13.66
C ARG A 4 3.83 23.33 -14.82
N ASP A 5 4.89 22.78 -15.38
CA ASP A 5 5.67 23.42 -16.44
C ASP A 5 4.91 23.37 -17.76
N SER A 6 4.12 22.32 -18.04
CA SER A 6 3.18 22.26 -19.16
C SER A 6 2.10 23.35 -19.07
N SER A 7 1.52 23.56 -17.87
CA SER A 7 0.52 24.63 -17.66
C SER A 7 1.10 26.04 -17.84
N LYS A 8 2.40 26.23 -17.61
CA LYS A 8 3.10 27.48 -17.93
C LYS A 8 3.35 27.61 -19.42
N ALA A 9 3.61 26.52 -20.13
CA ALA A 9 3.80 26.54 -21.58
C ALA A 9 2.53 26.92 -22.32
N ASP A 10 1.34 26.78 -21.75
CA ASP A 10 0.07 27.20 -22.33
C ASP A 10 -0.06 28.74 -22.47
N TRP A 11 0.81 29.53 -21.80
CA TRP A 11 0.91 30.98 -21.97
C TRP A 11 1.67 31.36 -23.23
N LEU A 12 2.41 30.44 -23.84
CA LEU A 12 3.20 30.68 -25.02
C LEU A 12 2.40 30.40 -26.31
N PRO A 13 2.70 31.08 -27.40
CA PRO A 13 2.08 30.79 -28.70
C PRO A 13 2.45 29.38 -29.14
N LYS A 14 1.45 28.61 -29.61
CA LYS A 14 1.63 27.28 -30.18
C LYS A 14 1.72 27.38 -31.69
N VAL A 15 2.80 26.87 -32.26
CA VAL A 15 3.00 26.80 -33.71
C VAL A 15 2.63 25.40 -34.19
N PHE A 16 1.77 25.33 -35.18
CA PHE A 16 1.38 24.09 -35.82
C PHE A 16 1.74 24.14 -37.29
N LEU A 17 2.27 23.07 -37.81
CA LEU A 17 2.46 22.84 -39.22
C LEU A 17 1.50 21.75 -39.67
N LYS A 18 0.51 22.13 -40.50
CA LYS A 18 -0.39 21.17 -41.14
C LYS A 18 0.08 20.92 -42.54
N GLY A 19 0.18 19.66 -42.91
CA GLY A 19 0.51 19.24 -44.26
C GLY A 19 -0.49 18.22 -44.76
N SER A 20 -0.99 18.41 -45.98
CA SER A 20 -1.79 17.40 -46.68
C SER A 20 -1.16 17.12 -48.05
N PHE A 21 -1.18 15.87 -48.42
CA PHE A 21 -0.74 15.39 -49.71
C PHE A 21 -1.75 14.43 -50.27
N GLY A 22 -2.17 14.60 -51.49
CA GLY A 22 -3.18 13.75 -52.10
C GLY A 22 -3.30 13.94 -53.61
N TYR A 23 -4.17 13.19 -54.21
CA TYR A 23 -4.58 13.35 -55.62
C TYR A 23 -6.05 13.70 -55.66
N ALA A 24 -6.41 14.74 -56.42
CA ALA A 24 -7.78 15.14 -56.63
C ALA A 24 -8.05 15.23 -58.15
N ALA A 25 -8.99 14.42 -58.62
CA ALA A 25 -9.41 14.40 -60.02
C ALA A 25 -10.96 14.28 -60.11
N ARG A 26 -11.54 14.81 -61.17
CA ARG A 26 -12.99 14.71 -61.49
C ARG A 26 -13.34 13.32 -61.94
N ASP A 27 -12.46 12.68 -62.74
CA ASP A 27 -12.62 11.34 -63.30
C ASP A 27 -11.57 10.39 -62.76
N LEU A 28 -11.94 9.13 -62.54
CA LEU A 28 -11.03 8.09 -62.03
C LEU A 28 -9.83 7.88 -62.92
N LYS A 29 -9.95 8.09 -64.22
CA LYS A 29 -8.87 7.93 -65.22
C LYS A 29 -7.79 9.03 -65.10
N ASP A 30 -8.09 10.12 -64.43
CA ASP A 30 -7.19 11.25 -64.29
C ASP A 30 -6.50 11.32 -62.94
N LEU A 31 -6.81 10.41 -62.02
CA LEU A 31 -6.28 10.34 -60.66
C LEU A 31 -4.75 10.13 -60.65
N THR A 32 -4.19 9.39 -61.59
CA THR A 32 -2.76 9.11 -61.69
C THR A 32 -1.96 10.09 -62.52
N LYS A 33 -2.61 11.12 -63.04
CA LYS A 33 -1.92 12.17 -63.82
C LYS A 33 -1.22 13.14 -62.90
N SER A 34 -0.03 13.60 -63.27
CA SER A 34 0.77 14.59 -62.56
C SER A 34 0.03 15.87 -62.24
N LYS A 35 -1.02 16.22 -63.02
CA LYS A 35 -1.89 17.41 -62.82
C LYS A 35 -2.90 17.24 -61.70
N SER A 36 -3.10 16.06 -61.19
CA SER A 36 -4.06 15.73 -60.10
C SER A 36 -3.41 15.71 -58.71
N MET A 37 -2.11 15.93 -58.64
CA MET A 37 -1.38 15.99 -57.40
C MET A 37 -1.66 17.31 -56.69
N THR A 38 -2.16 17.22 -55.45
CA THR A 38 -2.46 18.36 -54.61
C THR A 38 -1.61 18.24 -53.34
N TYR A 39 -0.91 19.30 -52.99
CA TYR A 39 -0.22 19.40 -51.70
C TYR A 39 -0.58 20.74 -51.07
N GLU A 40 -0.68 20.73 -49.78
CA GLU A 40 -0.93 21.89 -48.95
C GLU A 40 0.01 21.87 -47.76
N ILE A 41 0.68 22.95 -47.50
CA ILE A 41 1.49 23.16 -46.31
C ILE A 41 1.01 24.46 -45.69
N ALA A 42 0.37 24.36 -44.51
CA ALA A 42 -0.21 25.51 -43.80
C ALA A 42 0.41 25.65 -42.41
N PRO A 43 1.37 26.55 -42.21
CA PRO A 43 1.80 26.96 -40.88
C PRO A 43 0.67 27.73 -40.20
N SER A 44 0.37 27.42 -38.95
CA SER A 44 -0.60 28.12 -38.14
C SER A 44 -0.06 28.44 -36.76
N LEU A 45 -0.33 29.67 -36.29
CA LEU A 45 0.02 30.14 -34.95
C LEU A 45 -1.27 30.27 -34.14
N ASN A 46 -1.32 29.63 -32.99
CA ASN A 46 -2.43 29.79 -32.06
C ASN A 46 -1.90 30.37 -30.76
N TRP A 47 -2.40 31.53 -30.37
CA TRP A 47 -2.04 32.16 -29.11
C TRP A 47 -3.28 32.71 -28.41
N THR A 48 -3.51 32.17 -27.19
CA THR A 48 -4.61 32.64 -26.35
C THR A 48 -4.15 33.79 -25.49
N ILE A 49 -4.40 35.04 -25.97
CA ILE A 49 -3.96 36.28 -25.27
C ILE A 49 -4.87 36.55 -24.06
N PHE A 50 -6.17 36.30 -24.19
CA PHE A 50 -7.15 36.52 -23.14
C PHE A 50 -8.21 35.41 -23.11
N ASN A 51 -8.45 34.82 -21.92
CA ASN A 51 -9.46 33.78 -21.72
C ASN A 51 -10.15 33.91 -20.36
N GLY A 52 -10.43 35.14 -19.89
CA GLY A 52 -11.15 35.36 -18.64
C GLY A 52 -10.49 34.80 -17.39
N GLY A 53 -9.16 34.71 -17.39
CA GLY A 53 -8.40 34.19 -16.22
C GLY A 53 -8.28 32.66 -16.12
N GLN A 54 -8.75 31.91 -17.13
CA GLN A 54 -8.69 30.44 -17.13
C GLN A 54 -7.24 29.95 -17.05
N LEU A 55 -6.29 30.50 -17.77
CA LEU A 55 -4.86 30.16 -17.74
C LEU A 55 -4.24 30.40 -16.35
N VAL A 56 -4.61 31.50 -15.69
CA VAL A 56 -4.15 31.82 -14.33
C VAL A 56 -4.63 30.75 -13.34
N ASN A 57 -5.92 30.42 -13.41
CA ASN A 57 -6.52 29.44 -12.53
C ASN A 57 -6.02 28.02 -12.83
N ALA A 58 -5.79 27.67 -14.10
CA ALA A 58 -5.17 26.38 -14.47
C ALA A 58 -3.75 26.24 -13.88
N THR A 59 -2.95 27.32 -13.94
CA THR A 59 -1.61 27.30 -13.33
C THR A 59 -1.66 27.20 -11.79
N ARG A 60 -2.61 27.87 -11.13
CA ARG A 60 -2.84 27.77 -9.69
C ARG A 60 -3.29 26.36 -9.31
N LEU A 61 -4.20 25.77 -10.08
CA LEU A 61 -4.66 24.39 -9.89
C LEU A 61 -3.49 23.39 -9.99
N ALA A 62 -2.68 23.51 -11.04
CA ALA A 62 -1.51 22.64 -11.23
C ALA A 62 -0.48 22.78 -10.09
N LYS A 63 -0.33 23.99 -9.52
CA LYS A 63 0.50 24.21 -8.34
C LYS A 63 -0.08 23.52 -7.10
N ALA A 64 -1.38 23.69 -6.84
CA ALA A 64 -2.05 23.04 -5.72
C ALA A 64 -2.00 21.52 -5.81
N GLN A 65 -2.15 20.94 -7.00
CA GLN A 65 -1.98 19.51 -7.25
C GLN A 65 -0.56 19.00 -6.97
N LEU A 66 0.46 19.83 -7.26
CA LEU A 66 1.84 19.49 -6.90
C LEU A 66 2.02 19.47 -5.39
N ASP A 67 1.50 20.48 -4.68
CA ASP A 67 1.58 20.56 -3.22
C ASP A 67 0.83 19.39 -2.55
N GLU A 68 -0.33 19.01 -3.11
CA GLU A 68 -1.09 17.82 -2.69
C GLU A 68 -0.27 16.54 -2.87
N ALA A 69 0.35 16.33 -4.03
CA ALA A 69 1.18 15.17 -4.30
C ALA A 69 2.40 15.07 -3.36
N ILE A 70 3.02 16.20 -3.02
CA ILE A 70 4.12 16.26 -2.05
C ILE A 70 3.63 15.85 -0.66
N ASN A 71 2.48 16.38 -0.22
CA ASN A 71 1.91 16.03 1.07
C ASN A 71 1.50 14.56 1.14
N GLN A 72 0.94 14.02 0.07
CA GLN A 72 0.59 12.59 -0.02
C GLN A 72 1.82 11.69 0.03
N PHE A 73 2.90 12.10 -0.63
CA PHE A 73 4.19 11.40 -0.53
C PHE A 73 4.70 11.38 0.92
N ASN A 74 4.73 12.54 1.58
CA ASN A 74 5.16 12.64 2.98
C ASN A 74 4.28 11.79 3.90
N GLN A 75 2.95 11.80 3.70
CA GLN A 75 2.03 10.96 4.46
C GLN A 75 2.32 9.47 4.24
N THR A 76 2.60 9.05 3.01
CA THR A 76 2.94 7.65 2.70
C THR A 76 4.22 7.21 3.43
N VAL A 77 5.24 8.06 3.44
CA VAL A 77 6.50 7.78 4.18
C VAL A 77 6.24 7.64 5.67
N LEU A 78 5.48 8.57 6.27
CA LEU A 78 5.13 8.50 7.70
C LEU A 78 4.33 7.22 8.03
N THR A 79 3.37 6.85 7.19
CA THR A 79 2.59 5.62 7.35
C THR A 79 3.49 4.39 7.28
N ALA A 80 4.43 4.33 6.34
CA ALA A 80 5.36 3.20 6.22
C ALA A 80 6.25 3.05 7.47
N VAL A 81 6.74 4.17 8.02
CA VAL A 81 7.51 4.17 9.28
C VAL A 81 6.64 3.68 10.44
N GLN A 82 5.41 4.20 10.55
CA GLN A 82 4.46 3.79 11.59
C GLN A 82 4.11 2.31 11.51
N GLU A 83 3.84 1.79 10.31
CA GLU A 83 3.56 0.37 10.09
C GLU A 83 4.72 -0.52 10.53
N THR A 84 5.95 -0.12 10.19
CA THR A 84 7.16 -0.85 10.56
C THR A 84 7.37 -0.86 12.08
N ASP A 85 7.21 0.30 12.74
CA ASP A 85 7.35 0.41 14.21
C ASP A 85 6.28 -0.41 14.94
N ASN A 86 5.03 -0.31 14.47
CA ASN A 86 3.91 -1.09 15.02
C ASN A 86 4.14 -2.61 14.85
N ALA A 87 4.59 -3.06 13.69
CA ALA A 87 4.88 -4.47 13.43
C ALA A 87 6.03 -4.99 14.32
N MET A 88 7.10 -4.19 14.49
CA MET A 88 8.22 -4.53 15.37
C MET A 88 7.79 -4.64 16.83
N ASN A 89 7.03 -3.68 17.33
CA ASN A 89 6.52 -3.68 18.70
C ASN A 89 5.54 -4.84 18.94
N SER A 90 4.66 -5.13 17.98
CA SER A 90 3.73 -6.25 18.04
C SER A 90 4.46 -7.60 18.10
N TYR A 91 5.46 -7.81 17.26
CA TYR A 91 6.29 -9.01 17.30
C TYR A 91 7.05 -9.14 18.62
N ARG A 92 7.70 -8.07 19.08
CA ARG A 92 8.42 -8.06 20.37
C ARG A 92 7.50 -8.40 21.54
N ASN A 93 6.28 -7.87 21.56
CA ASN A 93 5.31 -8.13 22.61
C ASN A 93 4.77 -9.56 22.53
N SER A 94 4.56 -10.12 21.33
CA SER A 94 4.14 -11.51 21.17
C SER A 94 5.16 -12.51 21.73
N ILE A 95 6.46 -12.24 21.56
CA ILE A 95 7.52 -13.07 22.16
C ILE A 95 7.47 -13.01 23.69
N LYS A 96 7.30 -11.80 24.28
CA LYS A 96 7.16 -11.69 25.74
C LYS A 96 5.94 -12.43 26.26
N GLN A 97 4.82 -12.37 25.53
CA GLN A 97 3.60 -13.12 25.87
C GLN A 97 3.83 -14.62 25.86
N ILE A 98 4.54 -15.16 24.87
CA ILE A 98 4.88 -16.60 24.82
C ILE A 98 5.72 -17.01 26.03
N VAL A 99 6.70 -16.20 26.42
CA VAL A 99 7.53 -16.49 27.61
C VAL A 99 6.67 -16.54 28.86
N ALA A 100 5.79 -15.56 29.06
CA ALA A 100 4.88 -15.53 30.21
C ALA A 100 3.90 -16.73 30.22
N LEU A 101 3.33 -17.07 29.06
CA LEU A 101 2.41 -18.22 28.97
C LEU A 101 3.10 -19.57 29.17
N ARG A 102 4.38 -19.70 28.81
CA ARG A 102 5.18 -20.90 29.16
C ARG A 102 5.32 -21.05 30.66
N GLU A 103 5.55 -19.98 31.37
CA GLU A 103 5.65 -19.98 32.82
C GLU A 103 4.31 -20.37 33.45
N VAL A 104 3.20 -19.77 33.01
CA VAL A 104 1.84 -20.12 33.46
C VAL A 104 1.54 -21.59 33.23
N ARG A 105 1.88 -22.13 32.05
CA ARG A 105 1.72 -23.57 31.76
C ARG A 105 2.55 -24.44 32.74
N ASN A 106 3.81 -24.06 33.00
CA ASN A 106 4.68 -24.82 33.91
C ASN A 106 4.08 -24.85 35.34
N GLN A 107 3.62 -23.70 35.82
CA GLN A 107 2.91 -23.59 37.10
C GLN A 107 1.61 -24.42 37.11
N GLY A 108 0.90 -24.48 36.00
CA GLY A 108 -0.29 -25.34 35.83
C GLY A 108 0.04 -26.83 35.94
N ILE A 109 1.17 -27.27 35.38
CA ILE A 109 1.64 -28.68 35.52
C ILE A 109 1.95 -29.00 36.98
N GLU A 110 2.63 -28.11 37.69
CA GLU A 110 2.95 -28.27 39.11
C GLU A 110 1.67 -28.33 39.96
N THR A 111 0.71 -27.45 39.68
CA THR A 111 -0.60 -27.42 40.34
C THR A 111 -1.37 -28.74 40.14
N LEU A 112 -1.38 -29.27 38.92
CA LEU A 112 -2.01 -30.57 38.62
C LEU A 112 -1.35 -31.71 39.38
N LYS A 113 0.00 -31.75 39.41
CA LYS A 113 0.73 -32.77 40.20
C LYS A 113 0.38 -32.71 41.67
N LEU A 114 0.41 -31.53 42.28
CA LEU A 114 0.07 -31.33 43.68
C LEU A 114 -1.39 -31.73 43.99
N SER A 115 -2.33 -31.31 43.11
CA SER A 115 -3.74 -31.70 43.27
C SER A 115 -3.93 -33.21 43.22
N LEU A 116 -3.20 -33.92 42.38
CA LEU A 116 -3.24 -35.37 42.25
C LEU A 116 -2.65 -36.05 43.49
N GLU A 117 -1.57 -35.55 44.08
CA GLU A 117 -0.96 -36.04 45.31
C GLU A 117 -1.89 -35.89 46.50
N LEU A 118 -2.48 -34.70 46.67
CA LEU A 118 -3.46 -34.44 47.73
C LEU A 118 -4.69 -35.33 47.60
N TYR A 119 -5.17 -35.59 46.40
CA TYR A 119 -6.26 -36.53 46.17
C TYR A 119 -5.88 -37.98 46.58
N LYS A 120 -4.68 -38.45 46.17
CA LYS A 120 -4.19 -39.79 46.54
C LYS A 120 -4.06 -39.97 48.04
N GLN A 121 -3.77 -38.91 48.79
CA GLN A 121 -3.69 -38.92 50.25
C GLN A 121 -5.06 -38.75 50.93
N GLY A 122 -6.15 -38.62 50.15
CA GLY A 122 -7.49 -38.40 50.69
C GLY A 122 -7.74 -37.00 51.26
N LEU A 123 -6.82 -36.04 51.04
CA LEU A 123 -6.88 -34.70 51.59
C LEU A 123 -7.64 -33.70 50.69
N SER A 124 -7.99 -34.13 49.47
CA SER A 124 -8.68 -33.24 48.49
C SER A 124 -9.67 -34.04 47.64
N PRO A 125 -10.84 -33.50 47.31
CA PRO A 125 -11.79 -34.12 46.39
C PRO A 125 -11.24 -34.20 44.97
N PHE A 126 -11.67 -35.19 44.19
CA PHE A 126 -11.27 -35.38 42.80
C PHE A 126 -11.65 -34.18 41.88
N GLN A 127 -12.66 -33.42 42.27
CA GLN A 127 -13.06 -32.20 41.55
C GLN A 127 -11.90 -31.23 41.37
N ASN A 128 -11.05 -31.07 42.39
CA ASN A 128 -9.88 -30.16 42.30
C ASN A 128 -8.85 -30.64 41.26
N VAL A 129 -8.71 -31.94 41.06
CA VAL A 129 -7.86 -32.52 40.01
C VAL A 129 -8.43 -32.21 38.63
N LEU A 130 -9.75 -32.36 38.43
CA LEU A 130 -10.42 -32.02 37.17
C LEU A 130 -10.31 -30.54 36.83
N ASP A 131 -10.47 -29.68 37.83
CA ASP A 131 -10.35 -28.23 37.62
C ASP A 131 -8.92 -27.82 37.30
N ALA A 132 -7.92 -28.40 37.95
CA ALA A 132 -6.52 -28.19 37.62
C ALA A 132 -6.19 -28.67 36.19
N GLN A 133 -6.73 -29.82 35.77
CA GLN A 133 -6.54 -30.38 34.44
C GLN A 133 -7.20 -29.48 33.34
N ARG A 134 -8.41 -28.99 33.57
CA ARG A 134 -9.11 -28.06 32.66
C ARG A 134 -8.33 -26.76 32.53
N SER A 135 -7.82 -26.23 33.64
CA SER A 135 -7.01 -25.01 33.63
C SER A 135 -5.73 -25.20 32.86
N LEU A 136 -5.00 -26.33 33.07
CA LEU A 136 -3.79 -26.64 32.32
C LEU A 136 -4.06 -26.73 30.82
N LEU A 137 -5.13 -27.41 30.39
CA LEU A 137 -5.53 -27.48 28.98
C LEU A 137 -5.83 -26.11 28.39
N SER A 138 -6.46 -25.23 29.18
CA SER A 138 -6.69 -23.84 28.76
C SER A 138 -5.38 -23.07 28.54
N TYR A 139 -4.41 -23.20 29.45
CA TYR A 139 -3.10 -22.55 29.33
C TYR A 139 -2.29 -23.10 28.14
N GLU A 140 -2.35 -24.39 27.88
CA GLU A 140 -1.71 -25.00 26.70
C GLU A 140 -2.32 -24.48 25.40
N ASN A 141 -3.64 -24.37 25.31
CA ASN A 141 -4.32 -23.78 24.15
C ASN A 141 -3.94 -22.32 23.93
N GLN A 142 -3.89 -21.53 25.00
CA GLN A 142 -3.46 -20.13 24.91
C GLN A 142 -2.01 -20.01 24.44
N LEU A 143 -1.12 -20.89 24.91
CA LEU A 143 0.28 -20.91 24.47
C LEU A 143 0.40 -21.21 22.97
N VAL A 144 -0.32 -22.22 22.47
CA VAL A 144 -0.31 -22.57 21.04
C VAL A 144 -0.87 -21.44 20.18
N GLN A 145 -1.96 -20.81 20.61
CA GLN A 145 -2.52 -19.64 19.92
C GLN A 145 -1.54 -18.46 19.90
N ALA A 146 -0.86 -18.18 21.01
CA ALA A 146 0.15 -17.12 21.07
C ALA A 146 1.34 -17.42 20.15
N GLN A 147 1.78 -18.66 20.05
CA GLN A 147 2.83 -19.08 19.11
C GLN A 147 2.39 -18.86 17.65
N GLY A 148 1.19 -19.27 17.29
CA GLY A 148 0.62 -19.02 15.95
C GLY A 148 0.51 -17.54 15.64
N SER A 149 0.01 -16.74 16.59
CA SER A 149 -0.08 -15.27 16.45
C SER A 149 1.30 -14.63 16.27
N SER A 150 2.32 -15.10 17.00
CA SER A 150 3.69 -14.58 16.86
C SER A 150 4.26 -14.80 15.46
N LEU A 151 3.98 -15.93 14.82
CA LEU A 151 4.38 -16.18 13.43
C LEU A 151 3.70 -15.21 12.46
N LEU A 152 2.41 -14.93 12.68
CA LEU A 152 1.68 -13.93 11.87
C LEU A 152 2.28 -12.52 12.05
N GLN A 153 2.66 -12.15 13.28
CA GLN A 153 3.32 -10.87 13.53
C GLN A 153 4.71 -10.79 12.86
N LEU A 154 5.45 -11.89 12.82
CA LEU A 154 6.72 -11.97 12.11
C LEU A 154 6.53 -11.75 10.61
N ILE A 155 5.53 -12.41 10.01
CA ILE A 155 5.19 -12.22 8.59
C ILE A 155 4.78 -10.77 8.31
N ALA A 156 3.98 -10.17 9.21
CA ALA A 156 3.59 -8.76 9.10
C ALA A 156 4.80 -7.83 9.15
N LEU A 157 5.78 -8.11 10.03
CA LEU A 157 7.04 -7.36 10.09
C LEU A 157 7.83 -7.47 8.79
N TYR A 158 7.99 -8.68 8.25
CA TYR A 158 8.63 -8.89 6.96
C TYR A 158 7.96 -8.08 5.84
N LYS A 159 6.62 -8.09 5.80
CA LYS A 159 5.84 -7.33 4.84
C LYS A 159 6.05 -5.82 4.99
N ALA A 160 6.03 -5.30 6.23
CA ALA A 160 6.23 -3.88 6.51
C ALA A 160 7.63 -3.38 6.12
N LEU A 161 8.65 -4.24 6.24
CA LEU A 161 10.02 -3.95 5.80
C LEU A 161 10.21 -4.05 4.27
N GLY A 162 9.17 -4.40 3.52
CA GLY A 162 9.26 -4.58 2.07
C GLY A 162 10.09 -5.80 1.66
N GLY A 163 10.33 -6.73 2.57
CA GLY A 163 11.18 -7.89 2.34
C GLY A 163 10.46 -9.07 1.69
N GLY A 164 11.20 -9.87 0.95
CA GLY A 164 10.78 -11.20 0.53
C GLY A 164 10.47 -11.41 -0.94
N TRP A 165 10.49 -10.39 -1.77
CA TRP A 165 10.34 -10.54 -3.21
C TRP A 165 11.72 -10.72 -3.86
N ARG A 166 12.26 -11.93 -3.80
CA ARG A 166 13.27 -12.39 -4.76
C ARG A 166 12.51 -13.21 -5.79
N GLU A 167 12.49 -12.72 -7.02
CA GLU A 167 12.20 -13.54 -8.20
C GLU A 167 13.22 -14.67 -8.32
#